data_3f8d21706cb9f5a00e3afa43392d4033
#
_entry.id   3f8d21706cb9f5a00e3afa43392d4033
#
_cell.length_a   1.000
_cell.length_b   1.000
_cell.length_c   1.000
_cell.angle_alpha   90.00
_cell.angle_beta   90.00
_cell.angle_gamma   90.00
#
_symmetry.space_group_name_H-M   'P 1'
#
loop_
_entity.id
_entity.type
_entity.pdbx_description
1 polymer ?
#
loop_
_entity_poly.entity_id
_entity_poly.type
_entity_poly.pdbx_seq_one_letter_code
_entity_poly.pdbx_strand_id
1 'polypeptide(L)'
;FGGMARHPLMSPDSFGLVMCHEVGHHIGGAPLKRSFFSSWASNEGQADYFASLKCMRKVLIGQDHEKVLEEEDVPTEVISACETSFPKPADNASRESGATEEQLICQRLSVAAKRLGNLSNELRGVDEEAKFLTPDENEVTRTDDNHPAGQCRLESYYQGALCTVSHEIDVDSDDALI
;
A
#
# COMPACT_ATOMS: atom_id res chain seq x y z
N PHE A 1 -10.08 10.89 -13.13
CA PHE A 1 -10.09 10.68 -11.66
C PHE A 1 -11.35 11.21 -10.94
N GLY A 2 -12.10 12.17 -11.48
CA GLY A 2 -13.26 12.76 -10.78
C GLY A 2 -14.39 11.76 -10.46
N GLY A 3 -14.62 10.74 -11.28
CA GLY A 3 -15.55 9.64 -11.00
C GLY A 3 -15.06 8.76 -9.85
N MET A 4 -13.79 8.37 -9.91
CA MET A 4 -13.13 7.55 -8.89
C MET A 4 -13.17 8.24 -7.50
N ALA A 5 -12.84 9.53 -7.43
CA ALA A 5 -12.84 10.28 -6.17
C ALA A 5 -14.21 10.38 -5.48
N ARG A 6 -15.31 10.12 -6.21
CA ARG A 6 -16.69 10.11 -5.66
C ARG A 6 -17.25 8.71 -5.47
N HIS A 7 -16.43 7.67 -5.70
CA HIS A 7 -16.87 6.29 -5.57
C HIS A 7 -17.08 5.94 -4.09
N PRO A 8 -18.12 5.18 -3.70
CA PRO A 8 -18.37 4.81 -2.28
C PRO A 8 -17.22 4.06 -1.61
N LEU A 9 -16.45 3.27 -2.37
CA LEU A 9 -15.26 2.57 -1.85
C LEU A 9 -14.04 3.49 -1.65
N MET A 10 -14.08 4.73 -2.15
CA MET A 10 -12.94 5.64 -2.08
C MET A 10 -12.94 6.40 -0.76
N SER A 11 -11.93 6.16 0.08
CA SER A 11 -11.61 6.97 1.25
C SER A 11 -10.55 8.04 0.90
N PRO A 12 -10.32 9.05 1.75
CA PRO A 12 -9.21 9.98 1.57
C PRO A 12 -7.85 9.28 1.46
N ASP A 13 -7.61 8.25 2.28
CA ASP A 13 -6.37 7.47 2.25
C ASP A 13 -6.24 6.63 0.97
N SER A 14 -7.34 6.02 0.51
CA SER A 14 -7.35 5.31 -0.78
C SER A 14 -7.07 6.25 -1.94
N PHE A 15 -7.62 7.45 -1.93
CA PHE A 15 -7.33 8.45 -2.95
C PHE A 15 -5.86 8.92 -2.88
N GLY A 16 -5.32 9.10 -1.67
CA GLY A 16 -3.91 9.38 -1.45
C GLY A 16 -3.00 8.30 -2.03
N LEU A 17 -3.33 7.01 -1.82
CA LEU A 17 -2.61 5.89 -2.43
C LEU A 17 -2.62 5.95 -3.96
N VAL A 18 -3.76 6.29 -4.59
CA VAL A 18 -3.82 6.49 -6.05
C VAL A 18 -2.88 7.62 -6.50
N MET A 19 -2.89 8.75 -5.81
CA MET A 19 -1.98 9.85 -6.14
C MET A 19 -0.51 9.47 -5.97
N CYS A 20 -0.19 8.76 -4.89
CA CYS A 20 1.14 8.24 -4.62
C CYS A 20 1.57 7.16 -5.64
N HIS A 21 0.64 6.34 -6.14
CA HIS A 21 0.88 5.40 -7.23
C HIS A 21 1.29 6.11 -8.52
N GLU A 22 0.59 7.17 -8.90
CA GLU A 22 0.95 7.97 -10.08
C GLU A 22 2.35 8.61 -9.92
N VAL A 23 2.68 9.11 -8.73
CA VAL A 23 4.04 9.56 -8.41
C VAL A 23 5.03 8.39 -8.51
N GLY A 24 4.64 7.19 -8.06
CA GLY A 24 5.41 5.97 -8.12
C GLY A 24 5.84 5.59 -9.54
N HIS A 25 5.02 5.85 -10.55
CA HIS A 25 5.43 5.65 -11.95
C HIS A 25 6.66 6.49 -12.33
N HIS A 26 6.85 7.64 -11.73
CA HIS A 26 7.94 8.55 -12.06
C HIS A 26 9.22 8.29 -11.24
N ILE A 27 9.07 7.94 -9.96
CA ILE A 27 10.20 7.85 -9.01
C ILE A 27 10.23 6.56 -8.19
N GLY A 28 9.40 5.58 -8.51
CA GLY A 28 9.30 4.32 -7.77
C GLY A 28 10.44 3.33 -8.02
N GLY A 29 11.32 3.61 -8.99
CA GLY A 29 12.43 2.72 -9.32
C GLY A 29 12.04 1.51 -10.18
N ALA A 30 12.94 0.54 -10.25
CA ALA A 30 12.73 -0.70 -11.00
C ALA A 30 11.78 -1.68 -10.25
N PRO A 31 11.06 -2.57 -10.98
CA PRO A 31 11.12 -2.77 -12.43
C PRO A 31 10.33 -1.71 -13.23
N LEU A 32 10.88 -1.35 -14.38
CA LEU A 32 10.29 -0.35 -15.27
C LEU A 32 9.36 -1.00 -16.31
N LYS A 33 8.36 -0.24 -16.78
CA LYS A 33 7.50 -0.65 -17.91
C LYS A 33 8.33 -0.83 -19.17
N ARG A 34 8.06 -1.88 -19.93
CA ARG A 34 8.75 -2.14 -21.20
C ARG A 34 8.21 -1.22 -22.27
N SER A 35 9.11 -0.53 -22.96
CA SER A 35 8.78 0.30 -24.10
C SER A 35 9.86 0.17 -25.19
N PHE A 36 9.44 0.27 -26.46
CA PHE A 36 10.37 0.28 -27.60
C PHE A 36 11.23 1.55 -27.65
N PHE A 37 10.75 2.65 -27.07
CA PHE A 37 11.41 3.96 -27.22
C PHE A 37 12.03 4.49 -25.91
N SER A 38 11.45 4.17 -24.76
CA SER A 38 12.01 4.53 -23.45
C SER A 38 11.31 3.77 -22.34
N SER A 39 12.06 3.28 -21.36
CA SER A 39 11.55 2.66 -20.13
C SER A 39 11.86 3.61 -18.98
N TRP A 40 10.99 4.58 -18.74
CA TRP A 40 11.18 5.57 -17.68
C TRP A 40 10.21 5.38 -16.50
N ALA A 41 9.06 4.75 -16.76
CA ALA A 41 8.03 4.59 -15.75
C ALA A 41 8.20 3.25 -15.02
N SER A 42 8.12 3.27 -13.70
CA SER A 42 7.96 2.06 -12.91
C SER A 42 6.71 1.28 -13.37
N ASN A 43 6.75 -0.05 -13.29
CA ASN A 43 5.56 -0.85 -13.60
C ASN A 43 4.47 -0.67 -12.53
N GLU A 44 3.27 -1.22 -12.79
CA GLU A 44 2.10 -1.04 -11.91
C GLU A 44 2.35 -1.55 -10.48
N GLY A 45 2.92 -2.76 -10.35
CA GLY A 45 3.20 -3.36 -9.04
C GLY A 45 4.24 -2.57 -8.25
N GLN A 46 5.29 -2.08 -8.92
CA GLN A 46 6.30 -1.23 -8.28
C GLN A 46 5.72 0.13 -7.85
N ALA A 47 4.84 0.72 -8.66
CA ALA A 47 4.15 1.95 -8.31
C ALA A 47 3.21 1.75 -7.10
N ASP A 48 2.46 0.63 -7.04
CA ASP A 48 1.62 0.27 -5.90
C ASP A 48 2.46 0.08 -4.62
N TYR A 49 3.58 -0.65 -4.72
CA TYR A 49 4.49 -0.89 -3.59
C TYR A 49 5.12 0.41 -3.08
N PHE A 50 5.65 1.24 -3.98
CA PHE A 50 6.20 2.57 -3.66
C PHE A 50 5.16 3.47 -2.99
N ALA A 51 3.92 3.45 -3.46
CA ALA A 51 2.86 4.30 -2.93
C ALA A 51 2.64 4.09 -1.43
N SER A 52 2.60 2.84 -0.96
CA SER A 52 2.41 2.52 0.45
C SER A 52 3.71 2.57 1.25
N LEU A 53 4.83 2.07 0.70
CA LEU A 53 6.11 2.02 1.42
C LEU A 53 6.70 3.42 1.67
N LYS A 54 6.65 4.30 0.68
CA LYS A 54 7.38 5.58 0.70
C LYS A 54 6.44 6.78 0.76
N CYS A 55 5.65 6.98 -0.27
CA CYS A 55 4.91 8.22 -0.50
C CYS A 55 3.84 8.46 0.58
N MET A 56 2.93 7.52 0.78
CA MET A 56 1.84 7.70 1.75
C MET A 56 2.32 7.76 3.20
N ARG A 57 3.39 7.06 3.56
CA ARG A 57 3.95 7.21 4.92
C ARG A 57 4.33 8.66 5.22
N LYS A 58 5.00 9.34 4.28
CA LYS A 58 5.34 10.78 4.42
C LYS A 58 4.11 11.67 4.52
N VAL A 59 3.03 11.33 3.82
CA VAL A 59 1.77 12.08 3.86
C VAL A 59 1.05 11.90 5.19
N LEU A 60 1.14 10.72 5.79
CA LEU A 60 0.37 10.36 6.99
C LEU A 60 1.05 10.75 8.30
N ILE A 61 2.38 10.89 8.34
CA ILE A 61 3.13 11.25 9.57
C ILE A 61 2.51 12.48 10.26
N GLY A 62 2.31 12.38 11.57
CA GLY A 62 1.81 13.47 12.43
C GLY A 62 0.30 13.73 12.29
N GLN A 63 -0.47 12.88 11.60
CA GLN A 63 -1.92 12.99 11.56
C GLN A 63 -2.57 12.30 12.76
N ASP A 64 -3.85 12.59 12.99
CA ASP A 64 -4.68 11.91 13.99
C ASP A 64 -5.15 10.55 13.43
N HIS A 65 -4.32 9.53 13.61
CA HIS A 65 -4.57 8.19 13.06
C HIS A 65 -5.71 7.46 13.77
N GLU A 66 -5.80 7.58 15.08
CA GLU A 66 -6.82 6.90 15.88
C GLU A 66 -8.21 7.34 15.43
N LYS A 67 -8.40 8.65 15.29
CA LYS A 67 -9.68 9.20 14.82
C LYS A 67 -10.08 8.67 13.43
N VAL A 68 -9.14 8.48 12.51
CA VAL A 68 -9.45 7.93 11.19
C VAL A 68 -9.81 6.45 11.29
N LEU A 69 -9.08 5.69 12.11
CA LEU A 69 -9.30 4.26 12.29
C LEU A 69 -10.57 3.93 13.08
N GLU A 70 -11.10 4.85 13.91
CA GLU A 70 -12.42 4.70 14.57
C GLU A 70 -13.58 4.53 13.57
N GLU A 71 -13.44 5.08 12.36
CA GLU A 71 -14.44 4.98 11.29
C GLU A 71 -14.22 3.78 10.34
N GLU A 72 -13.16 3.00 10.58
CA GLU A 72 -12.76 1.88 9.73
C GLU A 72 -12.86 0.54 10.45
N ASP A 73 -13.31 -0.48 9.74
CA ASP A 73 -13.28 -1.87 10.21
C ASP A 73 -11.91 -2.48 9.90
N VAL A 74 -10.96 -2.37 10.85
CA VAL A 74 -9.60 -2.91 10.69
C VAL A 74 -9.59 -4.39 11.06
N PRO A 75 -9.32 -5.31 10.11
CA PRO A 75 -9.27 -6.73 10.41
C PRO A 75 -8.19 -7.08 11.45
N THR A 76 -8.49 -8.04 12.33
CA THR A 76 -7.55 -8.47 13.39
C THR A 76 -6.21 -8.95 12.81
N GLU A 77 -6.22 -9.63 11.66
CA GLU A 77 -5.01 -10.06 10.95
C GLU A 77 -4.14 -8.90 10.51
N VAL A 78 -4.72 -7.77 10.13
CA VAL A 78 -3.99 -6.54 9.78
C VAL A 78 -3.35 -5.93 11.02
N ILE A 79 -4.11 -5.82 12.11
CA ILE A 79 -3.58 -5.31 13.39
C ILE A 79 -2.36 -6.14 13.81
N SER A 80 -2.52 -7.48 13.88
CA SER A 80 -1.43 -8.39 14.28
C SER A 80 -0.22 -8.31 13.36
N ALA A 81 -0.41 -8.18 12.05
CA ALA A 81 0.68 -8.07 11.09
C ALA A 81 1.42 -6.74 11.25
N CYS A 82 0.70 -5.62 11.43
CA CYS A 82 1.31 -4.31 11.67
C CYS A 82 2.08 -4.26 13.01
N GLU A 83 1.55 -4.88 14.07
CA GLU A 83 2.26 -4.99 15.35
C GLU A 83 3.54 -5.82 15.24
N THR A 84 3.49 -6.90 14.45
CA THR A 84 4.65 -7.76 14.21
C THR A 84 5.73 -7.06 13.39
N SER A 85 5.34 -6.31 12.36
CA SER A 85 6.27 -5.58 11.50
C SER A 85 6.90 -4.40 12.23
N PHE A 86 6.14 -3.72 13.09
CA PHE A 86 6.58 -2.52 13.83
C PHE A 86 6.46 -2.74 15.34
N PRO A 87 7.33 -3.57 15.94
CA PRO A 87 7.25 -3.86 17.36
C PRO A 87 7.55 -2.61 18.19
N LYS A 88 6.84 -2.45 19.32
CA LYS A 88 7.12 -1.38 20.27
C LYS A 88 8.55 -1.48 20.81
N PRO A 89 9.28 -0.36 20.96
CA PRO A 89 10.56 -0.36 21.61
C PRO A 89 10.47 -0.95 23.03
N ALA A 90 11.42 -1.81 23.40
CA ALA A 90 11.39 -2.52 24.69
C ALA A 90 11.44 -1.57 25.92
N ASP A 91 12.04 -0.40 25.77
CA ASP A 91 12.14 0.66 26.79
C ASP A 91 10.82 1.43 26.98
N ASN A 92 9.95 1.46 25.99
CA ASN A 92 8.65 2.14 26.02
C ASN A 92 7.46 1.18 26.24
N ALA A 93 7.68 -0.13 26.21
CA ALA A 93 6.61 -1.15 26.29
C ALA A 93 5.72 -1.03 27.55
N SER A 94 6.18 -0.35 28.59
CA SER A 94 5.45 -0.17 29.86
C SER A 94 4.82 1.24 30.03
N ARG A 95 5.04 2.16 29.10
CA ARG A 95 4.60 3.57 29.26
C ARG A 95 3.44 3.98 28.36
N GLU A 96 3.28 3.35 27.19
CA GLU A 96 2.19 3.67 26.27
C GLU A 96 1.36 2.43 25.96
N SER A 97 0.08 2.46 26.37
CA SER A 97 -0.86 1.35 26.15
C SER A 97 -1.40 1.29 24.71
N GLY A 98 -1.20 2.35 23.93
CA GLY A 98 -1.70 2.48 22.54
C GLY A 98 -0.77 1.89 21.49
N ALA A 99 -1.21 1.82 20.24
CA ALA A 99 -0.38 1.48 19.10
C ALA A 99 0.65 2.57 18.78
N THR A 100 1.78 2.21 18.16
CA THR A 100 2.75 3.21 17.68
C THR A 100 2.25 3.90 16.41
N GLU A 101 2.84 5.05 16.06
CA GLU A 101 2.47 5.77 14.83
C GLU A 101 2.67 4.88 13.58
N GLU A 102 3.78 4.13 13.51
CA GLU A 102 4.05 3.20 12.42
C GLU A 102 3.00 2.08 12.33
N GLN A 103 2.56 1.54 13.46
CA GLN A 103 1.48 0.54 13.50
C GLN A 103 0.17 1.11 12.97
N LEU A 104 -0.19 2.32 13.39
CA LEU A 104 -1.42 3.00 12.96
C LEU A 104 -1.36 3.39 11.48
N ILE A 105 -0.23 3.89 10.98
CA ILE A 105 -0.02 4.16 9.55
C ILE A 105 -0.15 2.88 8.74
N CYS A 106 0.48 1.78 9.20
CA CYS A 106 0.38 0.47 8.55
C CYS A 106 -1.08 0.01 8.44
N GLN A 107 -1.87 0.12 9.51
CA GLN A 107 -3.29 -0.24 9.51
C GLN A 107 -4.09 0.62 8.52
N ARG A 108 -3.91 1.95 8.52
CA ARG A 108 -4.58 2.87 7.59
C ARG A 108 -4.26 2.53 6.14
N LEU A 109 -2.99 2.30 5.82
CA LEU A 109 -2.55 1.92 4.46
C LEU A 109 -3.16 0.58 4.03
N SER A 110 -3.23 -0.39 4.94
CA SER A 110 -3.80 -1.71 4.65
C SER A 110 -5.31 -1.62 4.33
N VAL A 111 -6.07 -0.90 5.12
CA VAL A 111 -7.51 -0.70 4.87
C VAL A 111 -7.74 0.06 3.57
N ALA A 112 -6.96 1.12 3.33
CA ALA A 112 -7.01 1.89 2.08
C ALA A 112 -6.69 1.01 0.85
N ALA A 113 -5.69 0.12 0.97
CA ALA A 113 -5.32 -0.85 -0.06
C ALA A 113 -6.46 -1.85 -0.36
N LYS A 114 -7.15 -2.36 0.67
CA LYS A 114 -8.31 -3.25 0.48
C LYS A 114 -9.43 -2.55 -0.27
N ARG A 115 -9.72 -1.29 0.06
CA ARG A 115 -10.70 -0.49 -0.67
C ARG A 115 -10.34 -0.33 -2.15
N LEU A 116 -9.06 -0.10 -2.47
CA LEU A 116 -8.59 -0.01 -3.86
C LEU A 116 -8.63 -1.35 -4.58
N GLY A 117 -8.30 -2.45 -3.91
CA GLY A 117 -8.44 -3.80 -4.44
C GLY A 117 -9.88 -4.10 -4.83
N ASN A 118 -10.82 -3.81 -3.92
CA ASN A 118 -12.26 -3.99 -4.16
C ASN A 118 -12.78 -3.08 -5.27
N LEU A 119 -12.35 -1.82 -5.31
CA LEU A 119 -12.70 -0.91 -6.41
C LEU A 119 -12.19 -1.43 -7.76
N SER A 120 -10.96 -1.96 -7.79
CA SER A 120 -10.40 -2.54 -9.01
C SER A 120 -11.21 -3.75 -9.49
N ASN A 121 -11.67 -4.60 -8.56
CA ASN A 121 -12.53 -5.74 -8.86
C ASN A 121 -13.89 -5.28 -9.42
N GLU A 122 -14.55 -4.33 -8.74
CA GLU A 122 -15.83 -3.79 -9.19
C GLU A 122 -15.76 -3.18 -10.59
N LEU A 123 -14.72 -2.38 -10.88
CA LEU A 123 -14.50 -1.78 -12.21
C LEU A 123 -14.26 -2.82 -13.32
N ARG A 124 -13.85 -4.03 -12.94
CA ARG A 124 -13.65 -5.18 -13.86
C ARG A 124 -14.85 -6.13 -13.90
N GLY A 125 -15.91 -5.86 -13.14
CA GLY A 125 -17.07 -6.75 -13.03
C GLY A 125 -16.77 -8.04 -12.27
N VAL A 126 -15.80 -8.02 -11.36
CA VAL A 126 -15.47 -9.14 -10.46
C VAL A 126 -16.19 -8.91 -9.13
N ASP A 127 -17.10 -9.80 -8.77
CA ASP A 127 -17.91 -9.69 -7.55
C ASP A 127 -17.17 -10.14 -6.28
N GLU A 128 -15.99 -10.76 -6.42
CA GLU A 128 -15.21 -11.24 -5.29
C GLU A 128 -14.43 -10.10 -4.62
N GLU A 129 -14.50 -10.05 -3.27
CA GLU A 129 -13.68 -9.12 -2.50
C GLU A 129 -12.22 -9.57 -2.43
N ALA A 130 -11.30 -8.60 -2.50
CA ALA A 130 -9.90 -8.82 -2.21
C ALA A 130 -9.69 -9.10 -0.71
N LYS A 131 -8.81 -10.05 -0.36
CA LYS A 131 -8.58 -10.57 1.00
C LYS A 131 -7.10 -10.56 1.36
N PHE A 132 -6.77 -10.23 2.61
CA PHE A 132 -5.39 -10.10 3.07
C PHE A 132 -4.59 -11.41 3.12
N LEU A 133 -5.21 -12.52 3.44
CA LEU A 133 -4.51 -13.81 3.65
C LEU A 133 -4.73 -14.78 2.48
N THR A 134 -5.18 -14.30 1.35
CA THR A 134 -5.44 -15.12 0.17
C THR A 134 -4.57 -14.61 -0.97
N PRO A 135 -3.40 -15.20 -1.20
CA PRO A 135 -2.50 -14.76 -2.26
C PRO A 135 -3.12 -14.94 -3.64
N ASP A 136 -2.78 -14.03 -4.55
CA ASP A 136 -3.11 -14.20 -5.97
C ASP A 136 -2.27 -15.37 -6.52
N GLU A 137 -2.94 -16.45 -6.91
CA GLU A 137 -2.30 -17.66 -7.44
C GLU A 137 -1.88 -17.54 -8.91
N ASN A 138 -2.14 -16.41 -9.55
CA ASN A 138 -1.78 -16.20 -10.94
C ASN A 138 -0.27 -15.95 -11.09
N GLU A 139 0.43 -16.96 -11.57
CA GLU A 139 1.85 -16.87 -11.89
C GLU A 139 2.06 -16.34 -13.32
N VAL A 140 3.01 -15.44 -13.48
CA VAL A 140 3.43 -14.94 -14.78
C VAL A 140 4.89 -15.31 -15.06
N THR A 141 5.20 -15.72 -16.28
CA THR A 141 6.56 -16.09 -16.71
C THR A 141 7.43 -14.88 -17.03
N ARG A 142 6.84 -13.71 -17.09
CA ARG A 142 7.49 -12.40 -17.32
C ARG A 142 6.65 -11.30 -16.69
N THR A 143 7.26 -10.18 -16.38
CA THR A 143 6.55 -8.98 -15.89
C THR A 143 5.42 -8.62 -16.85
N ASP A 144 4.21 -8.49 -16.30
CA ASP A 144 3.05 -7.94 -17.00
C ASP A 144 2.94 -6.44 -16.67
N ASP A 145 2.96 -5.61 -17.72
CA ASP A 145 2.90 -4.16 -17.60
C ASP A 145 1.45 -3.63 -17.59
N ASN A 146 0.45 -4.52 -17.63
CA ASN A 146 -0.96 -4.14 -17.48
C ASN A 146 -1.30 -3.90 -16.00
N HIS A 147 -2.44 -3.25 -15.76
CA HIS A 147 -2.97 -3.12 -14.41
C HIS A 147 -3.30 -4.49 -13.82
N PRO A 148 -2.74 -4.87 -12.67
CA PRO A 148 -2.99 -6.16 -12.03
C PRO A 148 -4.45 -6.32 -11.59
N ALA A 149 -4.86 -7.55 -11.28
CA ALA A 149 -6.12 -7.84 -10.61
C ALA A 149 -6.19 -7.15 -9.24
N GLY A 150 -7.40 -6.89 -8.74
CA GLY A 150 -7.59 -6.21 -7.47
C GLY A 150 -6.94 -6.94 -6.29
N GLN A 151 -6.92 -8.28 -6.30
CA GLN A 151 -6.22 -9.09 -5.30
C GLN A 151 -4.71 -8.83 -5.32
N CYS A 152 -4.07 -8.89 -6.47
CA CYS A 152 -2.64 -8.62 -6.65
C CYS A 152 -2.27 -7.18 -6.25
N ARG A 153 -3.13 -6.20 -6.56
CA ARG A 153 -2.93 -4.81 -6.14
C ARG A 153 -3.01 -4.66 -4.62
N LEU A 154 -4.01 -5.29 -3.97
CA LEU A 154 -4.08 -5.31 -2.50
C LEU A 154 -2.77 -5.84 -1.91
N GLU A 155 -2.26 -6.96 -2.42
CA GLU A 155 -1.03 -7.57 -1.92
C GLU A 155 0.18 -6.64 -2.08
N SER A 156 0.33 -6.00 -3.23
CA SER A 156 1.43 -5.08 -3.49
C SER A 156 1.43 -3.89 -2.52
N TYR A 157 0.29 -3.25 -2.33
CA TYR A 157 0.14 -2.16 -1.35
C TYR A 157 0.35 -2.65 0.08
N TYR A 158 -0.21 -3.82 0.43
CA TYR A 158 -0.11 -4.38 1.77
C TYR A 158 1.32 -4.76 2.14
N GLN A 159 2.07 -5.38 1.23
CA GLN A 159 3.49 -5.65 1.45
C GLN A 159 4.29 -4.36 1.64
N GLY A 160 4.01 -3.32 0.88
CA GLY A 160 4.60 -2.01 1.07
C GLY A 160 4.24 -1.39 2.44
N ALA A 161 3.00 -1.59 2.92
CA ALA A 161 2.57 -1.13 4.24
C ALA A 161 3.26 -1.88 5.38
N LEU A 162 3.55 -3.18 5.22
CA LEU A 162 4.25 -4.02 6.22
C LEU A 162 5.77 -3.88 6.18
N CYS A 163 6.35 -3.34 5.11
CA CYS A 163 7.79 -3.25 4.95
C CYS A 163 8.41 -2.32 6.00
N THR A 164 9.45 -2.80 6.68
CA THR A 164 10.15 -2.07 7.75
C THR A 164 11.26 -1.16 7.26
N VAL A 165 11.54 -1.16 5.95
CA VAL A 165 12.50 -0.24 5.35
C VAL A 165 12.02 1.20 5.53
N SER A 166 12.91 2.07 5.99
CA SER A 166 12.57 3.47 6.19
C SER A 166 12.09 4.13 4.90
N HIS A 167 11.01 4.90 5.00
CA HIS A 167 10.50 5.70 3.89
C HIS A 167 11.48 6.80 3.45
N GLU A 168 12.54 7.09 4.22
CA GLU A 168 13.58 8.06 3.90
C GLU A 168 14.71 7.49 3.01
N ILE A 169 14.89 6.15 2.98
CA ILE A 169 15.90 5.52 2.14
C ILE A 169 15.50 5.66 0.67
N ASP A 170 16.46 6.06 -0.18
CA ASP A 170 16.23 6.16 -1.63
C ASP A 170 15.96 4.77 -2.23
N VAL A 171 15.00 4.68 -3.15
CA VAL A 171 14.63 3.42 -3.82
C VAL A 171 15.77 2.85 -4.68
N ASP A 172 16.69 3.70 -5.14
CA ASP A 172 17.84 3.32 -5.95
C ASP A 172 19.12 3.07 -5.11
N SER A 173 19.02 3.17 -3.77
CA SER A 173 20.16 2.88 -2.90
C SER A 173 20.33 1.38 -2.66
N ASP A 174 21.58 0.95 -2.41
CA ASP A 174 21.87 -0.45 -2.04
C ASP A 174 21.13 -0.88 -0.77
N ASP A 175 20.80 0.05 0.12
CA ASP A 175 20.04 -0.19 1.35
C ASP A 175 18.54 -0.44 1.11
N ALA A 176 18.04 -0.14 -0.10
CA ALA A 176 16.66 -0.41 -0.51
C ALA A 176 16.49 -1.79 -1.15
N LEU A 177 17.59 -2.46 -1.47
CA LEU A 177 17.60 -3.82 -2.00
C LEU A 177 17.38 -4.82 -0.86
N ILE A 178 16.13 -5.25 -0.70
CA ILE A 178 15.73 -6.31 0.22
C ILE A 178 15.18 -7.47 -0.57
#